data_ccc6ff7665213154c4bc4e7bdc61f96c
#
_entry.id   ccc6ff7665213154c4bc4e7bdc61f96c
#
_cell.length_a   1.000
_cell.length_b   1.000
_cell.length_c   1.000
_cell.angle_alpha   90.00
_cell.angle_beta   90.00
_cell.angle_gamma   90.00
#
_symmetry.space_group_name_H-M   'P 1'
#
loop_
_entity.id
_entity.type
_entity.pdbx_description
1 polymer ?
#
loop_
_entity_poly.entity_id
_entity_poly.type
_entity_poly.pdbx_seq_one_letter_code
_entity_poly.pdbx_strand_id
1 'polypeptide(L)'
;MTVVSELRNYPFEPFTGDLPAELLDMVVSDPVSRVRLPDGRPAWLVLGYQDCCTVLADPRFSRLPLGATGTPDGGGPRELNMDGPAHAVVRRVASRAFTARRIDTFRPRVRRLVDGLIDDLLAGPRPADLVAALVAPLPVHVVCDVLGVPVAGRPRFYGWIEGLNSVTAYGSADAATAQAELRDYLAEQLARKRVSPGDDLLSAWVLGRDVHELVDAELVELAMGVLLGGLEINSTSAGLRALFQHPEQLAKLRADPGKLSSATDEILRYTSVSSMFRVQVVREDLTLGGVAMRAGDCVMAIPWAGNRDPRVFPDPNVFDIDRVPTVPHLTFGFGPHFCLGTALGRMQVELSVGELLRRLPGLAPAVPVEEIPWRHDRMNGGIASFPVTW
;
A
#
# COMPACT_ATOMS: atom_id res chain seq x y z
N MET A 1 -21.47 22.85 32.26
CA MET A 1 -20.50 23.30 31.23
C MET A 1 -19.62 22.11 30.95
N THR A 2 -19.88 21.42 29.85
CA THR A 2 -19.04 20.32 29.39
C THR A 2 -17.76 20.95 28.84
N VAL A 3 -16.64 20.70 29.48
CA VAL A 3 -15.33 21.08 28.94
C VAL A 3 -15.19 20.36 27.61
N VAL A 4 -15.34 21.09 26.51
CA VAL A 4 -14.98 20.58 25.20
C VAL A 4 -13.46 20.43 25.21
N SER A 5 -12.96 19.23 25.53
CA SER A 5 -11.55 18.96 25.42
C SER A 5 -11.14 19.25 23.97
N GLU A 6 -10.16 20.09 23.81
CA GLU A 6 -9.63 20.44 22.47
C GLU A 6 -9.14 19.15 21.78
N LEU A 7 -9.66 18.89 20.57
CA LEU A 7 -9.31 17.68 19.83
C LEU A 7 -7.83 17.73 19.45
N ARG A 8 -7.12 16.67 19.74
CA ARG A 8 -5.70 16.52 19.36
C ARG A 8 -5.56 16.37 17.86
N ASN A 9 -4.55 16.99 17.29
CA ASN A 9 -4.23 16.85 15.86
C ASN A 9 -3.62 15.47 15.59
N TYR A 10 -4.06 14.82 14.52
CA TYR A 10 -3.50 13.57 14.03
C TYR A 10 -2.95 13.79 12.62
N PRO A 11 -1.78 13.23 12.26
CA PRO A 11 -0.90 12.37 13.06
C PRO A 11 -0.26 13.13 14.23
N PHE A 12 0.03 12.43 15.33
CA PHE A 12 0.59 13.03 16.55
C PHE A 12 2.02 13.52 16.36
N GLU A 13 2.76 12.85 15.46
CA GLU A 13 4.13 13.18 15.10
C GLU A 13 4.40 12.81 13.62
N PRO A 14 5.48 13.32 13.02
CA PRO A 14 5.88 12.94 11.68
C PRO A 14 6.13 11.43 11.57
N PHE A 15 5.68 10.83 10.46
CA PHE A 15 5.82 9.40 10.22
C PHE A 15 7.29 9.03 9.94
N THR A 16 7.81 8.06 10.70
CA THR A 16 9.18 7.53 10.60
C THR A 16 9.24 6.02 10.34
N GLY A 17 8.12 5.44 9.89
CA GLY A 17 7.98 4.00 9.60
C GLY A 17 7.66 3.15 10.82
N ASP A 18 7.91 3.63 12.02
CA ASP A 18 7.48 3.01 13.26
C ASP A 18 6.17 3.63 13.73
N LEU A 19 5.34 2.87 14.39
CA LEU A 19 4.17 3.44 15.05
C LEU A 19 4.63 4.21 16.29
N PRO A 20 4.13 5.45 16.48
CA PRO A 20 4.39 6.22 17.67
C PRO A 20 4.05 5.43 18.94
N ALA A 21 4.89 5.55 19.99
CA ALA A 21 4.66 4.89 21.28
C ALA A 21 3.28 5.20 21.84
N GLU A 22 2.85 6.46 21.72
CA GLU A 22 1.52 6.88 22.12
C GLU A 22 0.40 6.12 21.38
N LEU A 23 0.56 5.90 20.06
CA LEU A 23 -0.43 5.15 19.27
C LEU A 23 -0.51 3.69 19.73
N LEU A 24 0.65 3.09 20.05
CA LEU A 24 0.73 1.73 20.61
C LEU A 24 0.02 1.62 21.97
N ASP A 25 0.18 2.61 22.84
CA ASP A 25 -0.52 2.67 24.13
C ASP A 25 -2.03 2.82 23.91
N MET A 26 -2.45 3.66 22.95
CA MET A 26 -3.86 3.89 22.64
C MET A 26 -4.56 2.65 22.07
N VAL A 27 -3.87 1.75 21.38
CA VAL A 27 -4.45 0.47 20.92
C VAL A 27 -5.10 -0.30 22.08
N VAL A 28 -4.52 -0.20 23.26
CA VAL A 28 -5.00 -0.90 24.47
C VAL A 28 -5.92 -0.02 25.30
N SER A 29 -5.55 1.24 25.55
CA SER A 29 -6.19 2.12 26.51
C SER A 29 -7.37 2.91 25.95
N ASP A 30 -7.31 3.31 24.67
CA ASP A 30 -8.32 4.17 24.02
C ASP A 30 -8.41 3.86 22.51
N PRO A 31 -8.81 2.62 22.15
CA PRO A 31 -8.74 2.14 20.76
C PRO A 31 -9.71 2.86 19.79
N VAL A 32 -10.68 3.62 20.31
CA VAL A 32 -11.62 4.43 19.50
C VAL A 32 -11.70 5.82 20.10
N SER A 33 -10.97 6.76 19.54
CA SER A 33 -10.80 8.10 20.10
C SER A 33 -11.06 9.21 19.08
N ARG A 34 -11.36 10.43 19.54
CA ARG A 34 -11.59 11.58 18.66
C ARG A 34 -10.31 12.37 18.44
N VAL A 35 -10.06 12.70 17.16
CA VAL A 35 -8.91 13.49 16.73
C VAL A 35 -9.35 14.56 15.72
N ARG A 36 -8.46 15.48 15.42
CA ARG A 36 -8.56 16.43 14.31
C ARG A 36 -7.61 16.00 13.19
N LEU A 37 -8.15 15.79 11.99
CA LEU A 37 -7.36 15.47 10.80
C LEU A 37 -6.61 16.70 10.26
N PRO A 38 -5.61 16.54 9.38
CA PRO A 38 -4.84 17.65 8.80
C PRO A 38 -5.68 18.68 8.05
N ASP A 39 -6.84 18.27 7.51
CA ASP A 39 -7.80 19.15 6.84
C ASP A 39 -8.74 19.89 7.82
N GLY A 40 -8.50 19.75 9.14
CA GLY A 40 -9.26 20.38 10.21
C GLY A 40 -10.54 19.65 10.62
N ARG A 41 -10.96 18.62 9.91
CA ARG A 41 -12.17 17.85 10.23
C ARG A 41 -11.97 17.00 11.49
N PRO A 42 -12.97 16.94 12.40
CA PRO A 42 -12.98 15.96 13.48
C PRO A 42 -13.23 14.56 12.88
N ALA A 43 -12.54 13.55 13.42
CA ALA A 43 -12.74 12.16 13.03
C ALA A 43 -12.58 11.22 14.22
N TRP A 44 -13.18 10.04 14.13
CA TRP A 44 -12.90 8.92 15.00
C TRP A 44 -11.68 8.17 14.48
N LEU A 45 -10.65 8.03 15.30
CA LEU A 45 -9.48 7.20 15.07
C LEU A 45 -9.76 5.82 15.66
N VAL A 46 -9.62 4.77 14.83
CA VAL A 46 -9.90 3.38 15.20
C VAL A 46 -8.62 2.56 15.07
N LEU A 47 -8.16 1.97 16.18
CA LEU A 47 -6.86 1.34 16.31
C LEU A 47 -6.93 -0.17 16.60
N GLY A 48 -8.00 -0.63 17.26
CA GLY A 48 -8.17 -2.05 17.60
C GLY A 48 -8.41 -2.92 16.36
N TYR A 49 -7.87 -4.15 16.35
CA TYR A 49 -7.96 -5.07 15.22
C TYR A 49 -9.41 -5.33 14.77
N GLN A 50 -10.28 -5.73 15.71
CA GLN A 50 -11.66 -6.09 15.37
C GLN A 50 -12.48 -4.87 14.93
N ASP A 51 -12.25 -3.71 15.57
CA ASP A 51 -12.92 -2.46 15.19
C ASP A 51 -12.43 -1.98 13.81
N CYS A 52 -11.14 -2.11 13.51
CA CYS A 52 -10.60 -1.88 12.17
C CYS A 52 -11.27 -2.79 11.13
N CYS A 53 -11.40 -4.09 11.40
CA CYS A 53 -12.12 -5.02 10.52
C CYS A 53 -13.57 -4.58 10.30
N THR A 54 -14.24 -4.13 11.37
CA THR A 54 -15.62 -3.64 11.28
C THR A 54 -15.72 -2.41 10.40
N VAL A 55 -14.89 -1.39 10.64
CA VAL A 55 -14.87 -0.16 9.81
C VAL A 55 -14.59 -0.48 8.34
N LEU A 56 -13.70 -1.42 8.06
CA LEU A 56 -13.29 -1.76 6.69
C LEU A 56 -14.28 -2.66 5.95
N ALA A 57 -15.18 -3.36 6.64
CA ALA A 57 -16.09 -4.34 6.04
C ALA A 57 -17.57 -3.97 6.11
N ASP A 58 -18.00 -3.25 7.13
CA ASP A 58 -19.41 -2.93 7.36
C ASP A 58 -19.86 -1.81 6.40
N PRO A 59 -20.93 -2.01 5.59
CA PRO A 59 -21.41 -1.03 4.62
C PRO A 59 -21.92 0.27 5.24
N ARG A 60 -22.11 0.32 6.55
CA ARG A 60 -22.44 1.55 7.28
C ARG A 60 -21.27 2.55 7.36
N PHE A 61 -20.05 2.09 7.06
CA PHE A 61 -18.86 2.94 6.87
C PHE A 61 -18.56 3.06 5.38
N SER A 62 -18.76 4.23 4.83
CA SER A 62 -18.68 4.46 3.38
C SER A 62 -17.51 5.36 3.01
N ARG A 63 -16.93 5.12 1.88
CA ARG A 63 -15.92 6.00 1.27
C ARG A 63 -16.51 7.21 0.58
N LEU A 64 -17.82 7.21 0.36
CA LEU A 64 -18.55 8.34 -0.24
C LEU A 64 -18.99 9.34 0.84
N PRO A 65 -18.99 10.65 0.57
CA PRO A 65 -19.60 11.64 1.45
C PRO A 65 -21.07 11.33 1.74
N LEU A 66 -21.58 11.76 2.89
CA LEU A 66 -22.99 11.58 3.24
C LEU A 66 -23.89 12.27 2.21
N GLY A 67 -24.87 11.54 1.70
CA GLY A 67 -25.78 12.03 0.66
C GLY A 67 -25.26 11.95 -0.77
N ALA A 68 -24.00 11.56 -0.99
CA ALA A 68 -23.50 11.34 -2.35
C ALA A 68 -24.02 10.02 -2.91
N THR A 69 -24.52 10.09 -4.16
CA THR A 69 -25.01 8.92 -4.92
C THR A 69 -24.09 8.53 -6.07
N GLY A 70 -22.89 9.09 -6.12
CA GLY A 70 -21.91 8.88 -7.20
C GLY A 70 -20.48 8.96 -6.71
N THR A 71 -19.54 8.90 -7.65
CA THR A 71 -18.13 9.07 -7.36
C THR A 71 -17.86 10.49 -6.86
N PRO A 72 -17.14 10.68 -5.74
CA PRO A 72 -16.68 12.01 -5.37
C PRO A 72 -15.78 12.57 -6.48
N ASP A 73 -15.90 13.86 -6.79
CA ASP A 73 -14.97 14.57 -7.68
C ASP A 73 -13.55 14.75 -7.09
N GLY A 74 -13.26 14.03 -6.03
CA GLY A 74 -12.00 14.10 -5.30
C GLY A 74 -10.95 13.14 -5.87
N GLY A 75 -10.29 13.53 -6.93
CA GLY A 75 -9.07 13.00 -7.54
C GLY A 75 -8.56 11.62 -7.08
N GLY A 76 -8.45 10.68 -8.00
CA GLY A 76 -7.96 9.32 -7.76
C GLY A 76 -8.83 8.28 -8.45
N PRO A 77 -8.35 7.04 -8.51
CA PRO A 77 -9.05 5.96 -9.19
C PRO A 77 -10.46 5.75 -8.62
N ARG A 78 -11.42 5.66 -9.52
CA ARG A 78 -12.85 5.59 -9.20
C ARG A 78 -13.19 4.44 -8.24
N GLU A 79 -12.61 3.25 -8.47
CA GLU A 79 -12.88 2.05 -7.68
C GLU A 79 -12.46 2.18 -6.20
N LEU A 80 -11.49 3.05 -5.92
CA LEU A 80 -11.04 3.32 -4.55
C LEU A 80 -11.99 4.26 -3.79
N ASN A 81 -12.88 4.96 -4.51
CA ASN A 81 -13.75 6.00 -4.00
C ASN A 81 -15.24 5.66 -4.18
N MET A 82 -15.59 4.38 -4.35
CA MET A 82 -16.96 3.91 -4.52
C MET A 82 -17.27 2.76 -3.59
N ASP A 83 -18.55 2.53 -3.33
CA ASP A 83 -19.07 1.44 -2.51
C ASP A 83 -20.24 0.74 -3.20
N GLY A 84 -20.74 -0.31 -2.56
CA GLY A 84 -21.97 -0.99 -2.94
C GLY A 84 -21.89 -1.76 -4.27
N PRO A 85 -23.01 -1.90 -4.98
CA PRO A 85 -23.11 -2.76 -6.17
C PRO A 85 -22.19 -2.36 -7.31
N ALA A 86 -21.98 -1.06 -7.53
CA ALA A 86 -21.08 -0.55 -8.58
C ALA A 86 -19.61 -0.95 -8.30
N HIS A 87 -19.16 -0.80 -7.05
CA HIS A 87 -17.84 -1.30 -6.62
C HIS A 87 -17.72 -2.81 -6.82
N ALA A 88 -18.77 -3.58 -6.46
CA ALA A 88 -18.75 -5.04 -6.59
C ALA A 88 -18.55 -5.49 -8.05
N VAL A 89 -19.13 -4.78 -9.03
CA VAL A 89 -18.92 -5.07 -10.46
C VAL A 89 -17.45 -4.85 -10.84
N VAL A 90 -16.89 -3.68 -10.54
CA VAL A 90 -15.49 -3.36 -10.84
C VAL A 90 -14.55 -4.37 -10.19
N ARG A 91 -14.78 -4.68 -8.91
CA ARG A 91 -13.96 -5.65 -8.16
C ARG A 91 -14.04 -7.06 -8.73
N ARG A 92 -15.21 -7.49 -9.20
CA ARG A 92 -15.37 -8.80 -9.83
C ARG A 92 -14.54 -8.91 -11.11
N VAL A 93 -14.61 -7.91 -11.98
CA VAL A 93 -13.82 -7.86 -13.22
C VAL A 93 -12.32 -7.83 -12.90
N ALA A 94 -11.90 -6.95 -11.98
CA ALA A 94 -10.51 -6.82 -11.57
C ALA A 94 -9.96 -8.13 -10.98
N SER A 95 -10.67 -8.73 -10.01
CA SER A 95 -10.20 -9.90 -9.25
C SER A 95 -9.98 -11.15 -10.11
N ARG A 96 -10.73 -11.31 -11.22
CA ARG A 96 -10.53 -12.43 -12.15
C ARG A 96 -9.15 -12.43 -12.81
N ALA A 97 -8.60 -11.26 -13.05
CA ALA A 97 -7.27 -11.12 -13.62
C ALA A 97 -6.16 -11.12 -12.53
N PHE A 98 -6.51 -10.84 -11.26
CA PHE A 98 -5.58 -10.78 -10.13
C PHE A 98 -5.62 -12.04 -9.24
N THR A 99 -5.96 -13.20 -9.78
CA THR A 99 -5.88 -14.43 -8.98
C THR A 99 -4.44 -14.75 -8.59
N ALA A 100 -4.23 -15.31 -7.39
CA ALA A 100 -2.90 -15.68 -6.91
C ALA A 100 -2.15 -16.58 -7.92
N ARG A 101 -2.85 -17.54 -8.55
CA ARG A 101 -2.30 -18.41 -9.59
C ARG A 101 -1.80 -17.62 -10.80
N ARG A 102 -2.56 -16.62 -11.27
CA ARG A 102 -2.14 -15.80 -12.41
C ARG A 102 -0.97 -14.89 -12.01
N ILE A 103 -1.03 -14.27 -10.85
CA ILE A 103 0.07 -13.42 -10.36
C ILE A 103 1.36 -14.25 -10.22
N ASP A 104 1.28 -15.51 -9.80
CA ASP A 104 2.46 -16.37 -9.70
C ASP A 104 3.11 -16.65 -11.07
N THR A 105 2.38 -16.58 -12.18
CA THR A 105 2.98 -16.69 -13.53
C THR A 105 3.94 -15.54 -13.85
N PHE A 106 3.80 -14.40 -13.18
CA PHE A 106 4.72 -13.26 -13.31
C PHE A 106 6.00 -13.42 -12.48
N ARG A 107 6.06 -14.34 -11.51
CA ARG A 107 7.22 -14.55 -10.62
C ARG A 107 8.56 -14.64 -11.37
N PRO A 108 8.70 -15.40 -12.49
CA PRO A 108 9.97 -15.43 -13.22
C PRO A 108 10.35 -14.08 -13.86
N ARG A 109 9.36 -13.26 -14.23
CA ARG A 109 9.61 -11.89 -14.77
C ARG A 109 10.04 -10.95 -13.67
N VAL A 110 9.32 -10.94 -12.53
CA VAL A 110 9.66 -10.12 -11.37
C VAL A 110 11.05 -10.48 -10.85
N ARG A 111 11.40 -11.78 -10.78
CA ARG A 111 12.74 -12.22 -10.39
C ARG A 111 13.81 -11.64 -11.32
N ARG A 112 13.64 -11.72 -12.65
CA ARG A 112 14.60 -11.13 -13.60
C ARG A 112 14.75 -9.62 -13.44
N LEU A 113 13.67 -8.90 -13.12
CA LEU A 113 13.73 -7.47 -12.82
C LEU A 113 14.56 -7.20 -11.56
N VAL A 114 14.29 -7.94 -10.48
CA VAL A 114 15.06 -7.86 -9.23
C VAL A 114 16.54 -8.17 -9.48
N ASP A 115 16.83 -9.27 -10.21
CA ASP A 115 18.20 -9.67 -10.53
C ASP A 115 18.94 -8.59 -11.33
N GLY A 116 18.30 -8.01 -12.35
CA GLY A 116 18.89 -6.92 -13.15
C GLY A 116 19.17 -5.67 -12.33
N LEU A 117 18.23 -5.24 -11.46
CA LEU A 117 18.45 -4.10 -10.57
C LEU A 117 19.57 -4.35 -9.55
N ILE A 118 19.73 -5.60 -9.07
CA ILE A 118 20.84 -5.97 -8.20
C ILE A 118 22.17 -6.03 -8.99
N ASP A 119 22.16 -6.46 -10.26
CA ASP A 119 23.35 -6.42 -11.12
C ASP A 119 23.84 -4.98 -11.31
N ASP A 120 22.91 -4.05 -11.58
CA ASP A 120 23.21 -2.62 -11.71
C ASP A 120 23.75 -2.03 -10.40
N LEU A 121 23.14 -2.41 -9.25
CA LEU A 121 23.61 -2.02 -7.92
C LEU A 121 25.05 -2.51 -7.69
N LEU A 122 25.36 -3.77 -8.02
CA LEU A 122 26.69 -4.37 -7.83
C LEU A 122 27.76 -3.75 -8.74
N ALA A 123 27.38 -3.26 -9.92
CA ALA A 123 28.26 -2.55 -10.85
C ALA A 123 28.51 -1.10 -10.44
N GLY A 124 27.70 -0.54 -9.55
CA GLY A 124 27.75 0.84 -9.10
C GLY A 124 28.74 1.10 -7.96
N PRO A 125 28.79 2.36 -7.47
CA PRO A 125 29.63 2.75 -6.34
C PRO A 125 29.17 2.14 -5.03
N ARG A 126 30.09 2.12 -4.04
CA ARG A 126 29.80 1.77 -2.63
C ARG A 126 30.20 2.92 -1.73
N PRO A 127 29.36 3.34 -0.76
CA PRO A 127 27.99 2.88 -0.54
C PRO A 127 27.03 3.25 -1.68
N ALA A 128 25.92 2.52 -1.80
CA ALA A 128 24.88 2.79 -2.80
C ALA A 128 23.54 3.06 -2.12
N ASP A 129 22.68 3.87 -2.76
CA ASP A 129 21.32 4.09 -2.29
C ASP A 129 20.37 3.00 -2.80
N LEU A 130 19.95 2.12 -1.90
CA LEU A 130 19.05 1.01 -2.22
C LEU A 130 17.66 1.48 -2.68
N VAL A 131 17.18 2.64 -2.20
CA VAL A 131 15.90 3.18 -2.65
C VAL A 131 15.98 3.53 -4.13
N ALA A 132 16.99 4.28 -4.53
CA ALA A 132 17.16 4.68 -5.92
C ALA A 132 17.49 3.48 -6.84
N ALA A 133 18.31 2.53 -6.36
CA ALA A 133 18.79 1.43 -7.17
C ALA A 133 17.76 0.30 -7.38
N LEU A 134 16.90 0.04 -6.39
CA LEU A 134 16.00 -1.11 -6.43
C LEU A 134 14.56 -0.78 -6.01
N VAL A 135 14.39 -0.14 -4.83
CA VAL A 135 13.06 -0.05 -4.19
C VAL A 135 12.10 0.82 -5.00
N ALA A 136 12.56 1.94 -5.54
CA ALA A 136 11.72 2.84 -6.32
C ALA A 136 11.45 2.34 -7.76
N PRO A 137 12.45 1.82 -8.52
CA PRO A 137 12.22 1.38 -9.89
C PRO A 137 11.44 0.06 -9.99
N LEU A 138 11.60 -0.88 -9.05
CA LEU A 138 11.00 -2.21 -9.14
C LEU A 138 9.47 -2.18 -9.29
N PRO A 139 8.69 -1.51 -8.43
CA PRO A 139 7.22 -1.51 -8.54
C PRO A 139 6.73 -0.94 -9.87
N VAL A 140 7.40 0.08 -10.40
CA VAL A 140 7.05 0.67 -11.70
C VAL A 140 7.25 -0.34 -12.82
N HIS A 141 8.39 -1.03 -12.84
CA HIS A 141 8.67 -2.07 -13.83
C HIS A 141 7.67 -3.22 -13.73
N VAL A 142 7.39 -3.67 -12.50
CA VAL A 142 6.47 -4.79 -12.24
C VAL A 142 5.06 -4.44 -12.69
N VAL A 143 4.55 -3.25 -12.33
CA VAL A 143 3.20 -2.83 -12.71
C VAL A 143 3.08 -2.66 -14.24
N CYS A 144 4.10 -2.08 -14.89
CA CYS A 144 4.14 -1.98 -16.34
C CYS A 144 4.11 -3.36 -17.00
N ASP A 145 4.88 -4.33 -16.50
CA ASP A 145 4.90 -5.69 -17.02
C ASP A 145 3.55 -6.39 -16.84
N VAL A 146 2.97 -6.27 -15.65
CA VAL A 146 1.68 -6.89 -15.31
C VAL A 146 0.54 -6.30 -16.14
N LEU A 147 0.53 -4.97 -16.36
CA LEU A 147 -0.44 -4.30 -17.24
C LEU A 147 -0.18 -4.56 -18.74
N GLY A 148 1.03 -4.99 -19.10
CA GLY A 148 1.42 -5.17 -20.49
C GLY A 148 1.80 -3.88 -21.21
N VAL A 149 2.34 -2.91 -20.46
CA VAL A 149 2.85 -1.65 -20.98
C VAL A 149 4.22 -1.86 -21.64
N PRO A 150 4.43 -1.45 -22.91
CA PRO A 150 5.71 -1.59 -23.60
C PRO A 150 6.86 -0.87 -22.87
N VAL A 151 8.06 -1.46 -22.92
CA VAL A 151 9.28 -0.91 -22.28
C VAL A 151 9.55 0.54 -22.73
N ALA A 152 9.35 0.84 -24.02
CA ALA A 152 9.55 2.17 -24.59
C ALA A 152 8.64 3.26 -23.97
N GLY A 153 7.50 2.88 -23.39
CA GLY A 153 6.59 3.81 -22.72
C GLY A 153 6.99 4.13 -21.27
N ARG A 154 7.82 3.31 -20.64
CA ARG A 154 8.12 3.38 -19.21
C ARG A 154 8.74 4.71 -18.74
N PRO A 155 9.65 5.38 -19.48
CA PRO A 155 10.18 6.67 -19.06
C PRO A 155 9.10 7.73 -18.83
N ARG A 156 8.02 7.73 -19.65
CA ARG A 156 6.88 8.64 -19.46
C ARG A 156 6.12 8.34 -18.17
N PHE A 157 6.02 7.06 -17.79
CA PHE A 157 5.39 6.65 -16.54
C PHE A 157 6.09 7.22 -15.31
N TYR A 158 7.41 7.25 -15.29
CA TYR A 158 8.14 7.87 -14.17
C TYR A 158 7.76 9.34 -13.98
N GLY A 159 7.66 10.11 -15.07
CA GLY A 159 7.25 11.51 -15.00
C GLY A 159 5.82 11.68 -14.46
N TRP A 160 4.87 10.87 -14.93
CA TRP A 160 3.49 10.93 -14.44
C TRP A 160 3.37 10.51 -12.97
N ILE A 161 4.09 9.45 -12.56
CA ILE A 161 4.09 8.95 -11.18
C ILE A 161 4.66 9.99 -10.22
N GLU A 162 5.76 10.64 -10.56
CA GLU A 162 6.33 11.72 -9.75
C GLU A 162 5.32 12.85 -9.54
N GLY A 163 4.63 13.28 -10.60
CA GLY A 163 3.60 14.32 -10.53
C GLY A 163 2.39 13.92 -9.67
N LEU A 164 1.98 12.64 -9.71
CA LEU A 164 0.79 12.16 -9.02
C LEU A 164 1.01 11.83 -7.54
N ASN A 165 2.24 11.49 -7.13
CA ASN A 165 2.56 11.10 -5.75
C ASN A 165 3.05 12.26 -4.88
N SER A 166 3.32 13.43 -5.44
CA SER A 166 3.75 14.61 -4.70
C SER A 166 2.60 15.23 -3.91
N VAL A 167 2.77 15.41 -2.60
CA VAL A 167 1.79 16.12 -1.74
C VAL A 167 1.65 17.59 -2.20
N THR A 168 2.74 18.21 -2.63
CA THR A 168 2.76 19.60 -3.09
C THR A 168 2.09 19.77 -4.46
N ALA A 169 2.12 18.74 -5.30
CA ALA A 169 1.47 18.74 -6.61
C ALA A 169 0.01 18.26 -6.56
N TYR A 170 -0.44 17.65 -5.44
CA TYR A 170 -1.80 17.15 -5.32
C TYR A 170 -2.83 18.29 -5.50
N GLY A 171 -3.71 18.12 -6.49
CA GLY A 171 -4.66 19.16 -6.87
C GLY A 171 -4.08 20.30 -7.72
N SER A 172 -2.79 20.26 -8.08
CA SER A 172 -2.20 21.21 -9.03
C SER A 172 -2.62 20.96 -10.47
N ALA A 173 -2.48 21.99 -11.33
CA ALA A 173 -2.71 21.84 -12.77
C ALA A 173 -1.77 20.80 -13.41
N ASP A 174 -0.54 20.67 -12.92
CA ASP A 174 0.43 19.69 -13.40
C ASP A 174 0.03 18.27 -13.08
N ALA A 175 -0.49 18.02 -11.87
CA ALA A 175 -1.03 16.70 -11.49
C ALA A 175 -2.27 16.34 -12.33
N ALA A 176 -3.15 17.30 -12.59
CA ALA A 176 -4.31 17.08 -13.44
C ALA A 176 -3.91 16.76 -14.89
N THR A 177 -2.90 17.45 -15.41
CA THR A 177 -2.33 17.19 -16.75
C THR A 177 -1.71 15.80 -16.81
N ALA A 178 -0.84 15.44 -15.84
CA ALA A 178 -0.23 14.11 -15.77
C ALA A 178 -1.29 12.99 -15.69
N GLN A 179 -2.38 13.22 -14.95
CA GLN A 179 -3.49 12.28 -14.83
C GLN A 179 -4.24 12.12 -16.16
N ALA A 180 -4.49 13.21 -16.89
CA ALA A 180 -5.16 13.18 -18.19
C ALA A 180 -4.28 12.44 -19.21
N GLU A 181 -3.01 12.80 -19.33
CA GLU A 181 -2.07 12.14 -20.25
C GLU A 181 -1.92 10.63 -19.98
N LEU A 182 -1.90 10.24 -18.70
CA LEU A 182 -1.85 8.83 -18.31
C LEU A 182 -3.14 8.09 -18.69
N ARG A 183 -4.33 8.71 -18.53
CA ARG A 183 -5.60 8.14 -18.99
C ARG A 183 -5.61 7.92 -20.50
N ASP A 184 -5.20 8.92 -21.27
CA ASP A 184 -5.15 8.84 -22.72
C ASP A 184 -4.21 7.73 -23.18
N TYR A 185 -3.03 7.63 -22.56
CA TYR A 185 -2.09 6.57 -22.85
C TYR A 185 -2.66 5.17 -22.54
N LEU A 186 -3.32 4.99 -21.38
CA LEU A 186 -3.93 3.72 -21.01
C LEU A 186 -5.10 3.36 -21.93
N ALA A 187 -5.88 4.35 -22.38
CA ALA A 187 -6.95 4.15 -23.37
C ALA A 187 -6.36 3.65 -24.70
N GLU A 188 -5.25 4.24 -25.15
CA GLU A 188 -4.53 3.77 -26.34
C GLU A 188 -4.01 2.32 -26.18
N GLN A 189 -3.42 2.00 -25.03
CA GLN A 189 -2.99 0.62 -24.75
C GLN A 189 -4.17 -0.35 -24.74
N LEU A 190 -5.29 0.00 -24.14
CA LEU A 190 -6.50 -0.82 -24.13
C LEU A 190 -7.00 -1.11 -25.55
N ALA A 191 -7.05 -0.09 -26.40
CA ALA A 191 -7.42 -0.25 -27.82
C ALA A 191 -6.45 -1.19 -28.57
N ARG A 192 -5.16 -1.06 -28.34
CA ARG A 192 -4.14 -1.97 -28.91
C ARG A 192 -4.34 -3.42 -28.47
N LYS A 193 -4.66 -3.64 -27.17
CA LYS A 193 -4.91 -4.98 -26.62
C LYS A 193 -6.16 -5.65 -27.18
N ARG A 194 -7.17 -4.88 -27.61
CA ARG A 194 -8.33 -5.42 -28.33
C ARG A 194 -7.94 -6.01 -29.70
N VAL A 195 -6.96 -5.43 -30.37
CA VAL A 195 -6.48 -5.88 -31.70
C VAL A 195 -5.43 -6.96 -31.56
N SER A 196 -4.51 -6.82 -30.59
CA SER A 196 -3.38 -7.74 -30.41
C SER A 196 -3.21 -8.02 -28.91
N PRO A 197 -4.01 -8.96 -28.35
CA PRO A 197 -3.92 -9.31 -26.95
C PRO A 197 -2.61 -10.05 -26.63
N GLY A 198 -2.10 -9.82 -25.41
CA GLY A 198 -0.94 -10.48 -24.84
C GLY A 198 -1.25 -11.24 -23.56
N ASP A 199 -0.20 -11.71 -22.89
CA ASP A 199 -0.32 -12.33 -21.56
C ASP A 199 -0.16 -11.25 -20.46
N ASP A 200 -1.14 -10.36 -20.34
CA ASP A 200 -1.15 -9.25 -19.42
C ASP A 200 -2.58 -8.94 -18.91
N LEU A 201 -2.69 -8.04 -17.93
CA LEU A 201 -3.98 -7.71 -17.30
C LEU A 201 -4.92 -6.96 -18.24
N LEU A 202 -4.41 -5.99 -19.01
CA LEU A 202 -5.24 -5.25 -19.97
C LEU A 202 -5.86 -6.21 -20.99
N SER A 203 -5.07 -7.15 -21.51
CA SER A 203 -5.56 -8.21 -22.42
C SER A 203 -6.59 -9.10 -21.75
N ALA A 204 -6.36 -9.51 -20.51
CA ALA A 204 -7.30 -10.33 -19.76
C ALA A 204 -8.65 -9.63 -19.54
N TRP A 205 -8.64 -8.32 -19.31
CA TRP A 205 -9.87 -7.54 -19.13
C TRP A 205 -10.63 -7.36 -20.44
N VAL A 206 -9.95 -7.07 -21.55
CA VAL A 206 -10.63 -6.89 -22.86
C VAL A 206 -11.14 -8.19 -23.47
N LEU A 207 -10.56 -9.34 -23.10
CA LEU A 207 -10.98 -10.67 -23.54
C LEU A 207 -11.93 -11.37 -22.56
N GLY A 208 -12.10 -10.83 -21.36
CA GLY A 208 -12.91 -11.44 -20.32
C GLY A 208 -14.39 -11.57 -20.72
N ARG A 209 -15.07 -12.60 -20.20
CA ARG A 209 -16.52 -12.82 -20.44
C ARG A 209 -17.37 -11.66 -19.96
N ASP A 210 -16.85 -10.88 -19.01
CA ASP A 210 -17.54 -9.73 -18.41
C ASP A 210 -17.12 -8.39 -19.04
N VAL A 211 -16.49 -8.42 -20.21
CA VAL A 211 -16.09 -7.20 -20.92
C VAL A 211 -17.25 -6.23 -21.16
N HIS A 212 -18.49 -6.74 -21.20
CA HIS A 212 -19.69 -5.94 -21.36
C HIS A 212 -20.23 -5.34 -20.06
N GLU A 213 -19.67 -5.71 -18.89
CA GLU A 213 -20.09 -5.15 -17.61
C GLU A 213 -19.45 -3.80 -17.30
N LEU A 214 -18.29 -3.51 -17.91
CA LEU A 214 -17.57 -2.24 -17.80
C LEU A 214 -17.36 -1.63 -19.18
N VAL A 215 -17.53 -0.32 -19.28
CA VAL A 215 -17.16 0.45 -20.47
C VAL A 215 -15.66 0.73 -20.47
N ASP A 216 -15.10 1.09 -21.65
CA ASP A 216 -13.65 1.32 -21.81
C ASP A 216 -13.10 2.36 -20.81
N ALA A 217 -13.86 3.43 -20.56
CA ALA A 217 -13.49 4.43 -19.57
C ALA A 217 -13.33 3.83 -18.15
N GLU A 218 -14.15 2.87 -17.77
CA GLU A 218 -14.07 2.21 -16.46
C GLU A 218 -12.90 1.23 -16.40
N LEU A 219 -12.55 0.56 -17.51
CA LEU A 219 -11.35 -0.26 -17.61
C LEU A 219 -10.08 0.59 -17.53
N VAL A 220 -10.07 1.79 -18.10
CA VAL A 220 -8.97 2.76 -17.97
C VAL A 220 -8.82 3.21 -16.53
N GLU A 221 -9.91 3.58 -15.85
CA GLU A 221 -9.86 3.94 -14.43
C GLU A 221 -9.38 2.77 -13.55
N LEU A 222 -9.79 1.55 -13.86
CA LEU A 222 -9.28 0.35 -13.18
C LEU A 222 -7.76 0.19 -13.39
N ALA A 223 -7.27 0.40 -14.62
CA ALA A 223 -5.84 0.35 -14.92
C ALA A 223 -5.07 1.46 -14.18
N MET A 224 -5.64 2.67 -14.09
CA MET A 224 -5.13 3.77 -13.26
C MET A 224 -5.00 3.34 -11.80
N GLY A 225 -6.05 2.71 -11.25
CA GLY A 225 -6.06 2.22 -9.87
C GLY A 225 -4.99 1.17 -9.59
N VAL A 226 -4.84 0.23 -10.51
CA VAL A 226 -3.79 -0.80 -10.42
C VAL A 226 -2.41 -0.18 -10.50
N LEU A 227 -2.20 0.77 -11.40
CA LEU A 227 -0.93 1.44 -11.55
C LEU A 227 -0.59 2.22 -10.27
N LEU A 228 -1.45 3.11 -9.81
CA LEU A 228 -1.18 3.93 -8.63
C LEU A 228 -1.09 3.10 -7.35
N GLY A 229 -1.95 2.08 -7.19
CA GLY A 229 -1.91 1.17 -6.05
C GLY A 229 -0.70 0.22 -6.06
N GLY A 230 -0.15 -0.06 -7.24
CA GLY A 230 1.03 -0.94 -7.41
C GLY A 230 2.37 -0.26 -7.15
N LEU A 231 2.38 1.05 -6.90
CA LEU A 231 3.60 1.85 -6.64
C LEU A 231 3.97 1.91 -5.15
N GLU A 232 3.48 1.00 -4.35
CA GLU A 232 3.88 0.90 -2.94
C GLU A 232 5.34 0.41 -2.87
N ILE A 233 6.23 1.30 -2.41
CA ILE A 233 7.68 1.08 -2.33
C ILE A 233 8.18 0.86 -0.90
N ASN A 234 7.35 1.14 0.10
CA ASN A 234 7.82 1.25 1.48
C ASN A 234 8.06 -0.10 2.15
N SER A 235 7.26 -1.13 1.82
CA SER A 235 7.31 -2.43 2.50
C SER A 235 8.67 -3.12 2.37
N THR A 236 9.34 -3.03 1.21
CA THR A 236 10.67 -3.62 1.02
C THR A 236 11.74 -2.88 1.84
N SER A 237 11.78 -1.55 1.75
CA SER A 237 12.78 -0.76 2.48
C SER A 237 12.55 -0.77 4.00
N ALA A 238 11.30 -0.65 4.44
CA ALA A 238 10.95 -0.75 5.85
C ALA A 238 11.24 -2.16 6.41
N GLY A 239 10.99 -3.20 5.62
CA GLY A 239 11.31 -4.58 5.98
C GLY A 239 12.81 -4.82 6.15
N LEU A 240 13.63 -4.31 5.24
CA LEU A 240 15.09 -4.39 5.38
C LEU A 240 15.59 -3.59 6.59
N ARG A 241 15.02 -2.39 6.82
CA ARG A 241 15.31 -1.60 8.02
C ARG A 241 14.96 -2.40 9.29
N ALA A 242 13.80 -3.02 9.36
CA ALA A 242 13.40 -3.85 10.49
C ALA A 242 14.35 -5.03 10.70
N LEU A 243 14.78 -5.71 9.64
CA LEU A 243 15.77 -6.79 9.73
C LEU A 243 17.12 -6.30 10.26
N PHE A 244 17.56 -5.10 9.87
CA PHE A 244 18.82 -4.52 10.39
C PHE A 244 18.71 -4.06 11.85
N GLN A 245 17.52 -3.61 12.28
CA GLN A 245 17.25 -3.30 13.69
C GLN A 245 17.16 -4.54 14.57
N HIS A 246 16.94 -5.74 13.98
CA HIS A 246 16.80 -7.02 14.67
C HIS A 246 17.80 -8.04 14.11
N PRO A 247 19.11 -7.86 14.41
CA PRO A 247 20.19 -8.65 13.81
C PRO A 247 20.06 -10.16 14.08
N GLU A 248 19.45 -10.57 15.18
CA GLU A 248 19.16 -11.97 15.50
C GLU A 248 18.14 -12.57 14.52
N GLN A 249 17.13 -11.81 14.09
CA GLN A 249 16.15 -12.25 13.10
C GLN A 249 16.76 -12.30 11.71
N LEU A 250 17.59 -11.31 11.36
CA LEU A 250 18.37 -11.32 10.13
C LEU A 250 19.30 -12.53 10.05
N ALA A 251 20.00 -12.86 11.15
CA ALA A 251 20.87 -14.04 11.21
C ALA A 251 20.08 -15.34 11.01
N LYS A 252 18.92 -15.48 11.63
CA LYS A 252 18.01 -16.63 11.41
C LYS A 252 17.60 -16.75 9.94
N LEU A 253 17.20 -15.63 9.29
CA LEU A 253 16.77 -15.64 7.89
C LEU A 253 17.93 -15.99 6.95
N ARG A 254 19.15 -15.49 7.23
CA ARG A 254 20.36 -15.85 6.47
C ARG A 254 20.73 -17.33 6.62
N ALA A 255 20.57 -17.88 7.82
CA ALA A 255 20.85 -19.29 8.10
C ALA A 255 19.84 -20.24 7.46
N ASP A 256 18.57 -19.82 7.38
CA ASP A 256 17.48 -20.62 6.80
C ASP A 256 16.62 -19.78 5.84
N PRO A 257 16.99 -19.73 4.55
CA PRO A 257 16.17 -19.03 3.52
C PRO A 257 14.75 -19.59 3.35
N GLY A 258 14.46 -20.80 3.83
CA GLY A 258 13.11 -21.38 3.85
C GLY A 258 12.12 -20.57 4.68
N LYS A 259 12.61 -19.74 5.60
CA LYS A 259 11.81 -18.81 6.42
C LYS A 259 11.40 -17.52 5.68
N LEU A 260 11.81 -17.33 4.42
CA LEU A 260 11.55 -16.09 3.69
C LEU A 260 10.06 -15.75 3.58
N SER A 261 9.21 -16.77 3.41
CA SER A 261 7.75 -16.59 3.34
C SER A 261 7.18 -16.06 4.67
N SER A 262 7.52 -16.67 5.80
CA SER A 262 7.07 -16.20 7.12
C SER A 262 7.69 -14.85 7.50
N ALA A 263 8.97 -14.64 7.16
CA ALA A 263 9.63 -13.35 7.32
C ALA A 263 8.94 -12.23 6.52
N THR A 264 8.47 -12.52 5.30
CA THR A 264 7.70 -11.57 4.50
C THR A 264 6.38 -11.19 5.17
N ASP A 265 5.65 -12.16 5.72
CA ASP A 265 4.39 -11.90 6.43
C ASP A 265 4.63 -11.09 7.71
N GLU A 266 5.71 -11.37 8.45
CA GLU A 266 6.07 -10.59 9.64
C GLU A 266 6.56 -9.19 9.29
N ILE A 267 7.33 -9.00 8.22
CA ILE A 267 7.69 -7.69 7.69
C ILE A 267 6.42 -6.87 7.42
N LEU A 268 5.48 -7.43 6.69
CA LEU A 268 4.23 -6.76 6.33
C LEU A 268 3.37 -6.44 7.56
N ARG A 269 3.32 -7.34 8.54
CA ARG A 269 2.60 -7.08 9.80
C ARG A 269 3.26 -5.99 10.63
N TYR A 270 4.57 -6.08 10.78
CA TYR A 270 5.35 -5.26 11.72
C TYR A 270 5.57 -3.85 11.22
N THR A 271 5.85 -3.67 9.92
CA THR A 271 6.16 -2.36 9.36
C THR A 271 4.90 -1.58 9.02
N SER A 272 4.96 -0.27 9.17
CA SER A 272 3.91 0.64 8.72
C SER A 272 4.32 1.28 7.41
N VAL A 273 3.36 1.49 6.52
CA VAL A 273 3.61 2.11 5.20
C VAL A 273 3.10 3.54 5.12
N SER A 274 2.32 3.99 6.10
CA SER A 274 1.80 5.35 6.20
C SER A 274 1.33 5.65 7.62
N SER A 275 1.26 6.93 7.99
CA SER A 275 0.60 7.38 9.23
C SER A 275 -0.92 7.52 9.09
N MET A 276 -1.43 7.54 7.86
CA MET A 276 -2.85 7.78 7.57
C MET A 276 -3.43 6.69 6.68
N PHE A 277 -4.72 6.46 6.83
CA PHE A 277 -5.50 5.59 5.98
C PHE A 277 -6.72 6.34 5.41
N ARG A 278 -7.55 5.68 4.61
CA ARG A 278 -8.73 6.33 4.03
C ARG A 278 -9.76 6.67 5.09
N VAL A 279 -10.23 7.91 5.06
CA VAL A 279 -11.35 8.36 5.88
C VAL A 279 -12.65 7.81 5.28
N GLN A 280 -13.49 7.24 6.14
CA GLN A 280 -14.83 6.77 5.82
C GLN A 280 -15.86 7.64 6.55
N VAL A 281 -17.11 7.59 6.10
CA VAL A 281 -18.21 8.35 6.67
C VAL A 281 -19.25 7.38 7.19
N VAL A 282 -19.69 7.59 8.44
CA VAL A 282 -20.78 6.82 9.06
C VAL A 282 -22.10 7.16 8.37
N ARG A 283 -22.84 6.15 7.92
CA ARG A 283 -24.11 6.32 7.17
C ARG A 283 -25.33 6.42 8.06
N GLU A 284 -25.30 5.79 9.22
CA GLU A 284 -26.39 5.79 10.22
C GLU A 284 -25.81 5.76 11.62
N ASP A 285 -26.58 6.16 12.62
CA ASP A 285 -26.16 6.11 14.02
C ASP A 285 -25.81 4.67 14.42
N LEU A 286 -24.65 4.47 15.01
CA LEU A 286 -24.16 3.15 15.44
C LEU A 286 -23.24 3.26 16.66
N THR A 287 -22.91 2.10 17.23
CA THR A 287 -21.88 2.00 18.28
C THR A 287 -20.72 1.14 17.78
N LEU A 288 -19.49 1.62 17.96
CA LEU A 288 -18.25 0.90 17.65
C LEU A 288 -17.29 1.00 18.85
N GLY A 289 -16.73 -0.12 19.31
CA GLY A 289 -15.82 -0.13 20.45
C GLY A 289 -16.42 0.48 21.73
N GLY A 290 -17.74 0.40 21.91
CA GLY A 290 -18.46 1.03 23.03
C GLY A 290 -18.75 2.54 22.87
N VAL A 291 -18.33 3.15 21.75
CA VAL A 291 -18.49 4.57 21.47
C VAL A 291 -19.62 4.80 20.48
N ALA A 292 -20.54 5.72 20.80
CA ALA A 292 -21.64 6.11 19.93
C ALA A 292 -21.12 7.05 18.81
N MET A 293 -21.37 6.68 17.57
CA MET A 293 -21.08 7.46 16.37
C MET A 293 -22.38 7.89 15.70
N ARG A 294 -22.38 9.07 15.08
CA ARG A 294 -23.53 9.63 14.39
C ARG A 294 -23.38 9.55 12.88
N ALA A 295 -24.48 9.47 12.17
CA ALA A 295 -24.50 9.64 10.72
C ALA A 295 -23.78 10.94 10.34
N GLY A 296 -22.84 10.86 9.41
CA GLY A 296 -21.98 11.97 8.99
C GLY A 296 -20.64 12.08 9.72
N ASP A 297 -20.43 11.35 10.82
CA ASP A 297 -19.11 11.31 11.47
C ASP A 297 -18.05 10.75 10.50
N CYS A 298 -16.87 11.36 10.51
CA CYS A 298 -15.68 10.82 9.85
C CYS A 298 -15.03 9.76 10.73
N VAL A 299 -14.58 8.67 10.12
CA VAL A 299 -13.89 7.57 10.80
C VAL A 299 -12.64 7.18 9.99
N MET A 300 -11.52 6.98 10.67
CA MET A 300 -10.28 6.50 10.06
C MET A 300 -9.77 5.30 10.86
N ALA A 301 -9.85 4.11 10.28
CA ALA A 301 -9.18 2.93 10.81
C ALA A 301 -7.69 3.01 10.49
N ILE A 302 -6.85 2.55 11.42
CA ILE A 302 -5.39 2.43 11.23
C ILE A 302 -5.01 0.94 11.26
N PRO A 303 -4.95 0.26 10.11
CA PRO A 303 -4.66 -1.16 10.02
C PRO A 303 -3.34 -1.57 10.69
N TRP A 304 -2.34 -0.70 10.62
CA TRP A 304 -1.03 -0.97 11.22
C TRP A 304 -1.08 -0.97 12.75
N ALA A 305 -1.91 -0.11 13.35
CA ALA A 305 -2.18 -0.17 14.78
C ALA A 305 -2.91 -1.47 15.15
N GLY A 306 -3.90 -1.88 14.33
CA GLY A 306 -4.57 -3.17 14.49
C GLY A 306 -3.60 -4.37 14.41
N ASN A 307 -2.55 -4.29 13.60
CA ASN A 307 -1.48 -5.30 13.54
C ASN A 307 -0.63 -5.36 14.81
N ARG A 308 -0.76 -4.40 15.70
CA ARG A 308 -0.07 -4.31 17.00
C ARG A 308 -1.01 -4.52 18.19
N ASP A 309 -2.22 -4.98 17.94
CA ASP A 309 -3.21 -5.25 18.99
C ASP A 309 -2.83 -6.52 19.78
N PRO A 310 -2.47 -6.40 21.07
CA PRO A 310 -2.06 -7.54 21.89
C PRO A 310 -3.19 -8.53 22.17
N ARG A 311 -4.45 -8.13 21.98
CA ARG A 311 -5.62 -9.01 22.10
C ARG A 311 -5.67 -10.05 20.96
N VAL A 312 -4.92 -9.81 19.88
CA VAL A 312 -4.94 -10.62 18.66
C VAL A 312 -3.56 -11.18 18.32
N PHE A 313 -2.51 -10.39 18.49
CA PHE A 313 -1.14 -10.79 18.24
C PHE A 313 -0.36 -10.83 19.59
N PRO A 314 -0.02 -12.00 20.12
CA PRO A 314 0.85 -12.08 21.28
C PRO A 314 2.18 -11.35 21.04
N ASP A 315 2.64 -10.58 22.01
CA ASP A 315 3.87 -9.78 21.91
C ASP A 315 3.96 -8.99 20.58
N PRO A 316 2.97 -8.14 20.26
CA PRO A 316 2.79 -7.58 18.92
C PRO A 316 3.92 -6.64 18.51
N ASN A 317 4.68 -6.10 19.48
CA ASN A 317 5.80 -5.20 19.28
C ASN A 317 7.14 -5.92 19.11
N VAL A 318 7.16 -7.24 19.24
CA VAL A 318 8.32 -8.07 18.92
C VAL A 318 8.28 -8.41 17.43
N PHE A 319 9.39 -8.12 16.73
CA PHE A 319 9.62 -8.56 15.36
C PHE A 319 10.13 -10.01 15.38
N ASP A 320 9.33 -10.96 14.95
CA ASP A 320 9.65 -12.38 14.99
C ASP A 320 9.27 -13.08 13.68
N ILE A 321 10.28 -13.44 12.89
CA ILE A 321 10.09 -14.10 11.59
C ILE A 321 9.57 -15.55 11.71
N ASP A 322 9.56 -16.10 12.91
CA ASP A 322 9.01 -17.43 13.23
C ASP A 322 7.54 -17.34 13.72
N ARG A 323 6.98 -16.13 13.77
CA ARG A 323 5.60 -15.92 14.22
C ARG A 323 4.62 -16.76 13.40
N VAL A 324 3.75 -17.50 14.11
CA VAL A 324 2.61 -18.22 13.52
C VAL A 324 1.35 -17.41 13.80
N PRO A 325 0.85 -16.61 12.85
CA PRO A 325 -0.33 -15.79 13.09
C PRO A 325 -1.59 -16.66 13.16
N THR A 326 -2.48 -16.33 14.09
CA THR A 326 -3.82 -16.95 14.21
C THR A 326 -4.86 -16.26 13.34
N VAL A 327 -4.57 -15.04 12.90
CA VAL A 327 -5.40 -14.22 12.01
C VAL A 327 -4.51 -13.52 10.98
N PRO A 328 -5.02 -13.12 9.81
CA PRO A 328 -4.25 -12.36 8.84
C PRO A 328 -3.94 -10.94 9.37
N HIS A 329 -2.78 -10.39 9.02
CA HIS A 329 -2.50 -8.98 9.27
C HIS A 329 -3.33 -8.05 8.37
N LEU A 330 -3.58 -6.82 8.81
CA LEU A 330 -4.42 -5.85 8.11
C LEU A 330 -3.67 -4.94 7.13
N THR A 331 -2.41 -5.21 6.82
CA THR A 331 -1.58 -4.36 5.94
C THR A 331 -2.20 -4.17 4.55
N PHE A 332 -2.89 -5.18 4.07
CA PHE A 332 -3.64 -5.14 2.80
C PHE A 332 -5.11 -4.73 2.97
N GLY A 333 -5.48 -4.20 4.13
CA GLY A 333 -6.86 -3.87 4.47
C GLY A 333 -7.71 -5.11 4.79
N PHE A 334 -9.04 -4.93 4.76
CA PHE A 334 -10.02 -5.97 5.05
C PHE A 334 -11.34 -5.68 4.30
N GLY A 335 -12.19 -6.69 4.14
CA GLY A 335 -13.53 -6.54 3.57
C GLY A 335 -13.56 -6.28 2.04
N PRO A 336 -14.58 -5.57 1.54
CA PRO A 336 -14.81 -5.37 0.11
C PRO A 336 -13.64 -4.69 -0.61
N HIS A 337 -12.91 -3.84 0.08
CA HIS A 337 -11.74 -3.12 -0.44
C HIS A 337 -10.39 -3.77 -0.09
N PHE A 338 -10.37 -5.03 0.30
CA PHE A 338 -9.12 -5.78 0.49
C PHE A 338 -8.21 -5.61 -0.75
N CYS A 339 -6.93 -5.38 -0.54
CA CYS A 339 -5.99 -5.04 -1.61
C CYS A 339 -6.02 -6.06 -2.75
N LEU A 340 -6.25 -5.59 -3.96
CA LEU A 340 -6.26 -6.44 -5.16
C LEU A 340 -4.86 -7.00 -5.45
N GLY A 341 -3.83 -6.20 -5.18
CA GLY A 341 -2.43 -6.50 -5.45
C GLY A 341 -1.71 -7.32 -4.37
N THR A 342 -2.41 -7.87 -3.37
CA THR A 342 -1.79 -8.57 -2.23
C THR A 342 -0.74 -9.61 -2.65
N ALA A 343 -1.07 -10.49 -3.59
CA ALA A 343 -0.15 -11.53 -4.05
C ALA A 343 1.09 -10.93 -4.75
N LEU A 344 0.92 -9.84 -5.50
CA LEU A 344 1.99 -9.16 -6.21
C LEU A 344 2.88 -8.36 -5.26
N GLY A 345 2.29 -7.61 -4.33
CA GLY A 345 3.04 -6.85 -3.31
C GLY A 345 3.87 -7.78 -2.43
N ARG A 346 3.26 -8.87 -1.95
CA ARG A 346 3.97 -9.89 -1.17
C ARG A 346 5.13 -10.51 -1.95
N MET A 347 4.91 -10.84 -3.23
CA MET A 347 5.96 -11.38 -4.12
C MET A 347 7.13 -10.40 -4.31
N GLN A 348 6.86 -9.12 -4.45
CA GLN A 348 7.91 -8.11 -4.61
C GLN A 348 8.78 -8.02 -3.35
N VAL A 349 8.19 -7.97 -2.16
CA VAL A 349 8.95 -7.97 -0.89
C VAL A 349 9.77 -9.25 -0.76
N GLU A 350 9.15 -10.42 -0.96
CA GLU A 350 9.79 -11.73 -0.87
C GLU A 350 11.00 -11.84 -1.81
N LEU A 351 10.83 -11.52 -3.09
CA LEU A 351 11.91 -11.62 -4.06
C LEU A 351 13.01 -10.59 -3.81
N SER A 352 12.65 -9.35 -3.46
CA SER A 352 13.65 -8.30 -3.21
C SER A 352 14.50 -8.63 -1.98
N VAL A 353 13.87 -8.94 -0.86
CA VAL A 353 14.59 -9.29 0.39
C VAL A 353 15.41 -10.56 0.18
N GLY A 354 14.80 -11.60 -0.39
CA GLY A 354 15.47 -12.89 -0.61
C GLY A 354 16.70 -12.78 -1.51
N GLU A 355 16.59 -12.12 -2.67
CA GLU A 355 17.70 -11.99 -3.62
C GLU A 355 18.79 -11.04 -3.10
N LEU A 356 18.43 -9.95 -2.41
CA LEU A 356 19.42 -9.09 -1.77
C LEU A 356 20.25 -9.85 -0.73
N LEU A 357 19.61 -10.58 0.19
CA LEU A 357 20.34 -11.33 1.22
C LEU A 357 21.15 -12.48 0.64
N ARG A 358 20.67 -13.13 -0.40
CA ARG A 358 21.37 -14.22 -1.09
C ARG A 358 22.61 -13.73 -1.84
N ARG A 359 22.49 -12.62 -2.59
CA ARG A 359 23.55 -12.11 -3.48
C ARG A 359 24.54 -11.19 -2.78
N LEU A 360 24.11 -10.54 -1.71
CA LEU A 360 24.93 -9.65 -0.89
C LEU A 360 24.95 -10.14 0.58
N PRO A 361 25.68 -11.21 0.88
CA PRO A 361 25.72 -11.77 2.25
C PRO A 361 26.26 -10.79 3.29
N GLY A 362 27.09 -9.81 2.86
CA GLY A 362 27.59 -8.71 3.67
C GLY A 362 26.70 -7.48 3.73
N LEU A 363 25.50 -7.50 3.13
CA LEU A 363 24.61 -6.33 3.07
C LEU A 363 24.36 -5.76 4.46
N ALA A 364 24.67 -4.48 4.62
CA ALA A 364 24.48 -3.71 5.84
C ALA A 364 24.16 -2.24 5.52
N PRO A 365 23.49 -1.52 6.41
CA PRO A 365 23.35 -0.08 6.27
C PRO A 365 24.72 0.60 6.37
N ALA A 366 24.95 1.61 5.55
CA ALA A 366 26.18 2.41 5.54
C ALA A 366 26.13 3.58 6.53
N VAL A 367 24.99 3.81 7.16
CA VAL A 367 24.74 4.78 8.23
C VAL A 367 23.97 4.09 9.36
N PRO A 368 23.97 4.61 10.60
CA PRO A 368 23.07 4.13 11.64
C PRO A 368 21.62 4.05 11.16
N VAL A 369 20.91 3.00 11.52
CA VAL A 369 19.54 2.74 11.02
C VAL A 369 18.59 3.84 11.43
N GLU A 370 18.85 4.51 12.54
CA GLU A 370 18.08 5.62 13.09
C GLU A 370 18.27 6.93 12.31
N GLU A 371 19.38 7.03 11.55
CA GLU A 371 19.69 8.20 10.72
C GLU A 371 19.18 8.08 9.28
N ILE A 372 18.52 6.97 8.93
CA ILE A 372 17.94 6.77 7.60
C ILE A 372 16.82 7.79 7.41
N PRO A 373 16.92 8.68 6.39
CA PRO A 373 15.98 9.78 6.22
C PRO A 373 14.62 9.31 5.70
N TRP A 374 13.54 9.91 6.23
CA TRP A 374 12.16 9.66 5.82
C TRP A 374 11.63 10.78 4.95
N ARG A 375 10.77 10.42 4.00
CA ARG A 375 10.02 11.37 3.16
C ARG A 375 8.75 11.80 3.87
N HIS A 376 8.53 13.12 3.91
CA HIS A 376 7.32 13.74 4.43
C HIS A 376 6.56 14.49 3.33
N ASP A 377 7.10 14.54 2.12
CA ASP A 377 6.57 15.22 0.95
C ASP A 377 5.65 14.34 0.08
N ARG A 378 5.43 13.09 0.49
CA ARG A 378 4.60 12.13 -0.23
C ARG A 378 3.45 11.61 0.61
N MET A 379 2.32 11.32 -0.05
CA MET A 379 1.11 10.82 0.62
C MET A 379 1.35 9.53 1.41
N ASN A 380 2.21 8.65 0.92
CA ASN A 380 2.53 7.39 1.59
C ASN A 380 3.86 7.45 2.39
N GLY A 381 4.48 8.62 2.52
CA GLY A 381 5.75 8.74 3.21
C GLY A 381 6.84 7.84 2.62
N GLY A 382 7.67 7.24 3.47
CA GLY A 382 8.66 6.23 3.12
C GLY A 382 10.10 6.66 3.33
N ILE A 383 11.01 5.71 3.16
CA ILE A 383 12.45 5.99 3.26
C ILE A 383 12.88 6.82 2.04
N ALA A 384 13.51 7.97 2.30
CA ALA A 384 13.95 8.89 1.26
C ALA A 384 15.20 8.38 0.53
N SER A 385 16.13 7.82 1.29
CA SER A 385 17.38 7.23 0.82
C SER A 385 17.82 6.16 1.80
N PHE A 386 18.33 5.02 1.31
CA PHE A 386 18.80 3.94 2.14
C PHE A 386 20.24 3.56 1.74
N PRO A 387 21.24 4.30 2.26
CA PRO A 387 22.63 3.98 1.98
C PRO A 387 23.01 2.61 2.52
N VAL A 388 23.51 1.72 1.65
CA VAL A 388 23.93 0.37 2.01
C VAL A 388 25.33 0.08 1.48
N THR A 389 26.00 -0.88 2.13
CA THR A 389 27.26 -1.46 1.71
C THR A 389 27.19 -2.99 1.82
N TRP A 390 28.15 -3.72 1.17
CA TRP A 390 28.20 -5.19 1.17
C TRP A 390 29.60 -5.73 0.96
#